data_9dcc075181a52a14d1206ccd927cb0a7
#
_entry.id   9dcc075181a52a14d1206ccd927cb0a7
#
_cell.length_a   1.000
_cell.length_b   1.000
_cell.length_c   1.000
_cell.angle_alpha   90.00
_cell.angle_beta   90.00
_cell.angle_gamma   90.00
#
_symmetry.space_group_name_H-M   'P 1'
#
loop_
_entity.id
_entity.type
_entity.pdbx_description
1 polymer ?
#
loop_
_entity_poly.entity_id
_entity_poly.type
_entity_poly.pdbx_seq_one_letter_code
_entity_poly.pdbx_strand_id
1 'polypeptide(L)'
;MAGTGIEVRAVARNIRISPQKVRLVLSVIRDKPVAQAEATLRYLPHKAAGPVGKLLKSAVANADNNFELDPADLVVSQATADGATIYKRWRPRARGRVNRILKRGSHITLAVREKGA
;
A
#
# COMPACT_ATOMS: atom_id res chain seq x y z
N MET A 1 -25.71 6.16 -14.38
CA MET A 1 -24.73 7.24 -14.27
C MET A 1 -23.49 6.76 -13.57
N ALA A 2 -22.33 7.16 -14.04
CA ALA A 2 -21.09 6.86 -13.34
C ALA A 2 -21.11 7.49 -11.95
N GLY A 3 -20.26 7.03 -11.06
CA GLY A 3 -20.12 7.59 -9.72
C GLY A 3 -19.65 9.05 -9.73
N THR A 4 -19.28 9.54 -8.57
CA THR A 4 -18.91 10.95 -8.37
C THR A 4 -17.66 11.40 -9.10
N GLY A 5 -16.81 10.46 -9.53
CA GLY A 5 -15.49 10.76 -10.08
C GLY A 5 -14.45 11.11 -9.02
N ILE A 6 -14.80 11.07 -7.76
CA ILE A 6 -13.89 11.36 -6.66
C ILE A 6 -12.98 10.16 -6.43
N GLU A 7 -11.69 10.44 -6.38
CA GLU A 7 -10.67 9.46 -6.02
C GLU A 7 -10.09 9.85 -4.66
N VAL A 8 -10.24 8.97 -3.68
CA VAL A 8 -9.80 9.22 -2.32
C VAL A 8 -8.48 8.49 -2.09
N ARG A 9 -7.45 9.22 -1.72
CA ARG A 9 -6.10 8.70 -1.51
C ARG A 9 -5.76 8.52 -0.05
N ALA A 10 -4.96 7.52 0.23
CA ALA A 10 -4.27 7.37 1.49
C ALA A 10 -2.81 7.03 1.21
N VAL A 11 -1.91 7.59 2.01
CA VAL A 11 -0.47 7.42 1.82
C VAL A 11 0.14 6.92 3.13
N ALA A 12 0.91 5.84 3.04
CA ALA A 12 1.74 5.36 4.15
C ALA A 12 3.19 5.67 3.82
N ARG A 13 3.88 6.38 4.70
CA ARG A 13 5.26 6.79 4.48
C ARG A 13 6.22 5.96 5.32
N ASN A 14 7.43 5.76 4.77
CA ASN A 14 8.53 5.13 5.50
C ASN A 14 8.21 3.72 6.01
N ILE A 15 7.53 2.94 5.19
CA ILE A 15 7.29 1.53 5.48
C ILE A 15 8.60 0.78 5.24
N ARG A 16 9.05 -0.01 6.21
CA ARG A 16 10.33 -0.71 6.16
C ARG A 16 10.28 -2.02 5.36
N ILE A 17 9.75 -1.93 4.17
CA ILE A 17 9.69 -3.05 3.23
C ILE A 17 10.10 -2.50 1.88
N SER A 18 10.88 -3.25 1.11
CA SER A 18 11.35 -2.75 -0.18
C SER A 18 10.17 -2.53 -1.14
N PRO A 19 10.26 -1.52 -2.04
CA PRO A 19 9.19 -1.25 -2.99
C PRO A 19 8.84 -2.45 -3.86
N GLN A 20 9.83 -3.25 -4.23
CA GLN A 20 9.60 -4.43 -5.05
C GLN A 20 8.68 -5.43 -4.37
N LYS A 21 8.89 -5.69 -3.08
CA LYS A 21 8.06 -6.61 -2.30
C LYS A 21 6.65 -6.06 -2.11
N VAL A 22 6.52 -4.75 -1.88
CA VAL A 22 5.22 -4.10 -1.76
C VAL A 22 4.46 -4.17 -3.09
N ARG A 23 5.13 -3.95 -4.20
CA ARG A 23 4.50 -3.98 -5.53
C ARG A 23 3.89 -5.33 -5.86
N LEU A 24 4.50 -6.42 -5.37
CA LEU A 24 3.93 -7.76 -5.54
C LEU A 24 2.55 -7.86 -4.90
N VAL A 25 2.40 -7.32 -3.70
CA VAL A 25 1.12 -7.30 -2.98
C VAL A 25 0.14 -6.37 -3.68
N LEU A 26 0.59 -5.18 -4.09
CA LEU A 26 -0.28 -4.20 -4.74
C LEU A 26 -0.83 -4.70 -6.07
N SER A 27 -0.05 -5.48 -6.82
CA SER A 27 -0.50 -6.04 -8.09
C SER A 27 -1.70 -6.97 -7.93
N VAL A 28 -1.84 -7.60 -6.78
CA VAL A 28 -2.94 -8.53 -6.50
C VAL A 28 -4.26 -7.79 -6.24
N ILE A 29 -4.19 -6.59 -5.68
CA ILE A 29 -5.40 -5.84 -5.28
C ILE A 29 -5.78 -4.73 -6.25
N ARG A 30 -4.90 -4.39 -7.19
CA ARG A 30 -5.18 -3.30 -8.14
C ARG A 30 -6.40 -3.60 -8.98
N ASP A 31 -7.27 -2.59 -9.15
CA ASP A 31 -8.50 -2.65 -9.95
C ASP A 31 -9.55 -3.65 -9.44
N LYS A 32 -9.42 -4.08 -8.20
CA LYS A 32 -10.39 -4.99 -7.59
C LYS A 32 -11.32 -4.25 -6.64
N PRO A 33 -12.56 -4.77 -6.46
CA PRO A 33 -13.44 -4.23 -5.42
C PRO A 33 -12.76 -4.29 -4.05
N VAL A 34 -12.99 -3.28 -3.22
CA VAL A 34 -12.37 -3.18 -1.91
C VAL A 34 -12.63 -4.42 -1.06
N ALA A 35 -13.86 -4.93 -1.05
CA ALA A 35 -14.18 -6.12 -0.27
C ALA A 35 -13.32 -7.32 -0.66
N GLN A 36 -13.13 -7.53 -1.97
CA GLN A 36 -12.30 -8.61 -2.49
C GLN A 36 -10.83 -8.36 -2.17
N ALA A 37 -10.37 -7.12 -2.29
CA ALA A 37 -8.98 -6.75 -1.97
C ALA A 37 -8.67 -7.01 -0.50
N GLU A 38 -9.56 -6.62 0.41
CA GLU A 38 -9.38 -6.86 1.85
C GLU A 38 -9.33 -8.36 2.17
N ALA A 39 -10.22 -9.13 1.57
CA ALA A 39 -10.23 -10.58 1.77
C ALA A 39 -8.94 -11.22 1.27
N THR A 40 -8.45 -10.80 0.11
CA THR A 40 -7.20 -11.30 -0.46
C THR A 40 -6.02 -10.98 0.44
N LEU A 41 -5.93 -9.73 0.92
CA LEU A 41 -4.82 -9.30 1.79
C LEU A 41 -4.79 -10.07 3.11
N ARG A 42 -5.95 -10.43 3.63
CA ARG A 42 -6.04 -11.18 4.88
C ARG A 42 -5.36 -12.54 4.80
N TYR A 43 -5.38 -13.17 3.63
CA TYR A 43 -4.85 -14.51 3.43
C TYR A 43 -3.48 -14.55 2.75
N LEU A 44 -2.93 -13.41 2.33
CA LEU A 44 -1.60 -13.37 1.74
C LEU A 44 -0.53 -13.58 2.81
N PRO A 45 0.43 -14.50 2.57
CA PRO A 45 1.51 -14.74 3.52
C PRO A 45 2.62 -13.70 3.49
N HIS A 46 2.52 -12.70 2.62
CA HIS A 46 3.54 -11.67 2.46
C HIS A 46 3.52 -10.68 3.61
N LYS A 47 4.70 -10.30 4.10
CA LYS A 47 4.84 -9.31 5.17
C LYS A 47 4.21 -7.98 4.81
N ALA A 48 4.29 -7.58 3.53
CA ALA A 48 3.74 -6.32 3.07
C ALA A 48 2.21 -6.26 3.12
N ALA A 49 1.52 -7.40 3.20
CA ALA A 49 0.06 -7.44 3.23
C ALA A 49 -0.52 -6.71 4.44
N GLY A 50 0.17 -6.75 5.60
CA GLY A 50 -0.28 -6.05 6.81
C GLY A 50 -0.37 -4.54 6.63
N PRO A 51 0.75 -3.86 6.32
CA PRO A 51 0.74 -2.42 6.08
C PRO A 51 -0.19 -1.99 4.95
N VAL A 52 -0.24 -2.75 3.85
CA VAL A 52 -1.13 -2.44 2.72
C VAL A 52 -2.59 -2.56 3.16
N GLY A 53 -2.94 -3.58 3.95
CA GLY A 53 -4.30 -3.75 4.46
C GLY A 53 -4.72 -2.61 5.36
N LYS A 54 -3.84 -2.14 6.23
CA LYS A 54 -4.11 -0.98 7.08
C LYS A 54 -4.34 0.28 6.27
N LEU A 55 -3.53 0.49 5.24
CA LEU A 55 -3.65 1.65 4.37
C LEU A 55 -4.97 1.61 3.58
N LEU A 56 -5.36 0.43 3.11
CA LEU A 56 -6.63 0.26 2.41
C LEU A 56 -7.81 0.60 3.32
N LYS A 57 -7.79 0.15 4.56
CA LYS A 57 -8.82 0.50 5.54
C LYS A 57 -8.87 2.00 5.77
N SER A 58 -7.73 2.66 5.82
CA SER A 58 -7.65 4.11 5.97
C SER A 58 -8.28 4.84 4.79
N ALA A 59 -7.98 4.39 3.56
CA ALA A 59 -8.57 4.99 2.35
C ALA A 59 -10.08 4.81 2.33
N VAL A 60 -10.58 3.64 2.69
CA VAL A 60 -12.01 3.35 2.74
C VAL A 60 -12.70 4.20 3.81
N ALA A 61 -12.09 4.33 4.99
CA ALA A 61 -12.63 5.16 6.05
C ALA A 61 -12.70 6.64 5.64
N ASN A 62 -11.69 7.13 4.94
CA ASN A 62 -11.69 8.49 4.41
C ASN A 62 -12.82 8.70 3.39
N ALA A 63 -13.04 7.72 2.52
CA ALA A 63 -14.10 7.78 1.52
C ALA A 63 -15.49 7.83 2.18
N ASP A 64 -15.69 6.99 3.19
CA ASP A 64 -16.96 6.92 3.92
C ASP A 64 -17.21 8.18 4.75
N ASN A 65 -16.22 8.58 5.56
CA ASN A 65 -16.41 9.66 6.54
C ASN A 65 -16.34 11.06 5.93
N ASN A 66 -15.50 11.28 4.92
CA ASN A 66 -15.26 12.60 4.38
C ASN A 66 -16.03 12.88 3.09
N PHE A 67 -16.39 11.84 2.34
CA PHE A 67 -17.03 11.97 1.04
C PHE A 67 -18.37 11.23 0.95
N GLU A 68 -18.77 10.58 2.03
CA GLU A 68 -20.04 9.85 2.13
C GLU A 68 -20.20 8.77 1.05
N LEU A 69 -19.10 8.16 0.63
CA LEU A 69 -19.13 7.08 -0.35
C LEU A 69 -19.38 5.75 0.35
N ASP A 70 -20.22 4.92 -0.25
CA ASP A 70 -20.53 3.60 0.30
C ASP A 70 -19.33 2.66 0.10
N PRO A 71 -18.75 2.11 1.17
CA PRO A 71 -17.62 1.17 1.02
C PRO A 71 -17.92 -0.01 0.10
N ALA A 72 -19.17 -0.45 0.02
CA ALA A 72 -19.55 -1.57 -0.85
C ALA A 72 -19.37 -1.25 -2.34
N ASP A 73 -19.35 0.03 -2.70
CA ASP A 73 -19.26 0.47 -4.09
C ASP A 73 -17.85 0.92 -4.48
N LEU A 74 -16.86 0.72 -3.63
CA LEU A 74 -15.50 1.19 -3.87
C LEU A 74 -14.65 0.13 -4.55
N VAL A 75 -13.78 0.60 -5.46
CA VAL A 75 -12.73 -0.22 -6.06
C VAL A 75 -11.39 0.45 -5.84
N VAL A 76 -10.33 -0.35 -5.82
CA VAL A 76 -8.96 0.16 -5.72
C VAL A 76 -8.57 0.69 -7.10
N SER A 77 -8.51 2.01 -7.24
CA SER A 77 -8.22 2.65 -8.53
C SER A 77 -6.72 2.86 -8.75
N GLN A 78 -5.96 3.03 -7.68
CA GLN A 78 -4.53 3.26 -7.77
C GLN A 78 -3.83 2.56 -6.62
N ALA A 79 -2.74 1.88 -6.94
CA ALA A 79 -1.90 1.22 -5.93
C ALA A 79 -0.46 1.31 -6.40
N THR A 80 0.32 2.15 -5.74
CA THR A 80 1.72 2.40 -6.11
C THR A 80 2.63 2.33 -4.90
N ALA A 81 3.88 1.95 -5.14
CA ALA A 81 4.91 1.95 -4.12
C ALA A 81 6.15 2.61 -4.69
N ASP A 82 6.61 3.67 -4.02
CA ASP A 82 7.79 4.41 -4.40
C ASP A 82 8.89 4.22 -3.37
N GLY A 83 10.14 4.41 -3.78
CA GLY A 83 11.27 4.30 -2.89
C GLY A 83 11.25 5.38 -1.81
N ALA A 84 11.46 4.96 -0.58
CA ALA A 84 11.65 5.86 0.57
C ALA A 84 13.13 6.00 0.86
N THR A 85 13.45 6.64 1.98
CA THR A 85 14.82 6.79 2.45
C THR A 85 15.51 5.44 2.57
N ILE A 86 16.70 5.34 2.04
CA ILE A 86 17.54 4.16 2.17
C ILE A 86 18.32 4.30 3.47
N TYR A 87 18.15 3.33 4.37
CA TYR A 87 18.91 3.27 5.61
C TYR A 87 20.16 2.44 5.40
N LYS A 88 21.31 3.06 5.57
CA LYS A 88 22.61 2.38 5.46
C LYS A 88 23.00 1.88 6.85
N ARG A 89 23.34 0.60 6.93
CA ARG A 89 23.84 -0.02 8.14
C ARG A 89 25.22 -0.59 7.87
N TRP A 90 26.08 -0.57 8.88
CA TRP A 90 27.43 -1.06 8.76
C TRP A 90 27.57 -2.29 9.65
N ARG A 91 28.10 -3.34 9.07
CA ARG A 91 28.36 -4.58 9.82
C ARG A 91 29.85 -4.85 9.82
N PRO A 92 30.50 -4.90 11.00
CA PRO A 92 31.94 -5.21 11.07
C PRO A 92 32.17 -6.63 10.58
N ARG A 93 33.28 -6.79 9.88
CA ARG A 93 33.77 -8.08 9.43
C ARG A 93 35.17 -8.34 10.02
N ALA A 94 35.61 -9.60 9.93
CA ALA A 94 36.97 -9.96 10.39
C ALA A 94 38.03 -9.05 9.78
N ARG A 95 39.09 -8.78 10.52
CA ARG A 95 40.21 -7.92 10.09
C ARG A 95 39.82 -6.47 9.85
N GLY A 96 38.82 -5.96 10.58
CA GLY A 96 38.43 -4.57 10.51
C GLY A 96 37.62 -4.16 9.29
N ARG A 97 37.30 -5.09 8.42
CA ARG A 97 36.43 -4.77 7.25
C ARG A 97 35.02 -4.50 7.70
N VAL A 98 34.36 -3.58 6.98
CA VAL A 98 32.95 -3.22 7.24
C VAL A 98 32.15 -3.40 5.97
N ASN A 99 31.04 -4.14 6.09
CA ASN A 99 30.11 -4.27 4.98
C ASN A 99 28.93 -3.32 5.19
N ARG A 100 28.56 -2.65 4.10
CA ARG A 100 27.40 -1.78 4.10
C ARG A 100 26.16 -2.58 3.80
N ILE A 101 25.14 -2.44 4.66
CA ILE A 101 23.83 -3.05 4.49
C ILE A 101 22.85 -1.95 4.14
N LEU A 102 22.15 -2.11 3.00
CA LEU A 102 21.12 -1.17 2.57
C LEU A 102 19.78 -1.68 3.03
N LYS A 103 19.08 -0.85 3.81
CA LYS A 103 17.69 -1.11 4.22
C LYS A 103 16.79 -0.18 3.42
N ARG A 104 16.03 -0.75 2.51
CA ARG A 104 15.14 0.01 1.64
C ARG A 104 13.75 0.07 2.24
N GLY A 105 13.14 1.24 2.14
CA GLY A 105 11.77 1.45 2.56
C GLY A 105 10.90 1.87 1.39
N SER A 106 9.61 2.02 1.66
CA SER A 106 8.63 2.37 0.64
C SER A 106 7.66 3.44 1.15
N HIS A 107 7.20 4.26 0.22
CA HIS A 107 6.01 5.08 0.39
C HIS A 107 4.92 4.43 -0.44
N ILE A 108 3.81 4.09 0.21
CA ILE A 108 2.70 3.37 -0.44
C ILE A 108 1.55 4.35 -0.62
N THR A 109 1.02 4.44 -1.83
CA THR A 109 -0.16 5.24 -2.14
C THR A 109 -1.26 4.34 -2.63
N LEU A 110 -2.41 4.39 -1.96
CA LEU A 110 -3.62 3.71 -2.38
C LEU A 110 -4.70 4.74 -2.62
N ALA A 111 -5.46 4.55 -3.68
CA ALA A 111 -6.62 5.37 -3.95
C ALA A 111 -7.81 4.47 -4.23
N VAL A 112 -8.98 4.90 -3.77
CA VAL A 112 -10.24 4.21 -4.01
C VAL A 112 -11.21 5.18 -4.67
N ARG A 113 -12.10 4.63 -5.49
CA ARG A 113 -13.16 5.41 -6.15
C ARG A 113 -14.41 4.57 -6.24
N GLU A 114 -15.54 5.23 -6.52
CA GLU A 114 -16.76 4.52 -6.76
C GLU A 114 -16.66 3.69 -8.03
N LYS A 115 -17.25 2.50 -7.99
CA LYS A 115 -17.37 1.63 -9.14
C LYS A 115 -18.13 2.35 -10.25
N GLY A 116 -17.59 2.34 -11.45
CA GLY A 116 -18.20 3.00 -12.59
C GLY A 116 -17.91 4.50 -12.73
N ALA A 117 -17.09 5.05 -11.85
CA ALA A 117 -16.69 6.46 -11.93
C ALA A 117 -15.48 6.68 -12.84
#